data_e0a7996bc03ed8b96ae79617feb46faa
#
_entry.id   e0a7996bc03ed8b96ae79617feb46faa
#
_cell.length_a   1.000
_cell.length_b   1.000
_cell.length_c   1.000
_cell.angle_alpha   90.00
_cell.angle_beta   90.00
_cell.angle_gamma   90.00
#
_symmetry.space_group_name_H-M   'P 1'
#
loop_
_entity.id
_entity.type
_entity.pdbx_description
1 polymer ?
#
loop_
_entity_poly.entity_id
_entity_poly.type
_entity_poly.pdbx_seq_one_letter_code
_entity_poly.pdbx_strand_id
1 'polypeptide(L)'
;LEDGSPVTPEMARQAELLANQVIWDDLPVSVSYFDTREEAEQLPLRKALAFDEAISIVTIGELSDPAPADCVACCGTHPATTGQIGLIKIYKVEKYKDMTRIYCDAGRKALADYQQKHDILTDVANRYSSSPEEFPEKLRIQEEKTAAIRNELHHLKKAYIEAESEKLDEVLAAMGDAVAVENNPDSKTPVILYPLEHLSMDDAFTMAKPYMGQVRAGQAHPLLLLYIPKQTSCVLVSDGTVHCGKLVKEYASFYQGKGGGNDVSARAIFTSEEDVRLFADLLGKHLQ
;
A
#
# COMPACT_ATOMS: atom_id res chain seq x y z
N LEU A 1 -18.70 -23.54 -17.19
CA LEU A 1 -18.82 -24.21 -18.48
C LEU A 1 -19.08 -25.69 -18.25
N GLU A 2 -19.65 -26.40 -19.21
CA GLU A 2 -20.01 -27.84 -19.09
C GLU A 2 -18.78 -28.73 -18.89
N ASP A 3 -17.62 -28.30 -19.38
CA ASP A 3 -16.32 -28.95 -19.21
C ASP A 3 -15.59 -28.61 -17.91
N GLY A 4 -16.23 -27.82 -17.01
CA GLY A 4 -15.63 -27.36 -15.75
C GLY A 4 -14.56 -26.29 -15.92
N SER A 5 -14.31 -25.78 -17.12
CA SER A 5 -13.35 -24.70 -17.34
C SER A 5 -13.84 -23.38 -16.72
N PRO A 6 -12.94 -22.53 -16.18
CA PRO A 6 -13.34 -21.25 -15.63
C PRO A 6 -13.75 -20.27 -16.74
N VAL A 7 -14.77 -19.45 -16.46
CA VAL A 7 -15.13 -18.34 -17.36
C VAL A 7 -14.02 -17.29 -17.28
N THR A 8 -13.41 -16.99 -18.41
CA THR A 8 -12.37 -15.96 -18.51
C THR A 8 -13.01 -14.57 -18.62
N PRO A 9 -12.26 -13.49 -18.28
CA PRO A 9 -12.73 -12.12 -18.49
C PRO A 9 -13.13 -11.82 -19.93
N GLU A 10 -12.44 -12.45 -20.91
CA GLU A 10 -12.75 -12.28 -22.31
C GLU A 10 -14.09 -12.94 -22.70
N MET A 11 -14.34 -14.15 -22.20
CA MET A 11 -15.64 -14.82 -22.39
C MET A 11 -16.78 -14.02 -21.76
N ALA A 12 -16.57 -13.45 -20.58
CA ALA A 12 -17.55 -12.59 -19.93
C ALA A 12 -17.84 -11.32 -20.75
N ARG A 13 -16.80 -10.72 -21.35
CA ARG A 13 -16.94 -9.56 -22.25
C ARG A 13 -17.73 -9.92 -23.52
N GLN A 14 -17.45 -11.06 -24.13
CA GLN A 14 -18.18 -11.53 -25.29
C GLN A 14 -19.66 -11.78 -24.95
N ALA A 15 -19.94 -12.43 -23.80
CA ALA A 15 -21.31 -12.64 -23.34
C ALA A 15 -22.05 -11.31 -23.07
N GLU A 16 -21.37 -10.32 -22.48
CA GLU A 16 -21.90 -8.97 -22.27
C GLU A 16 -22.25 -8.29 -23.62
N LEU A 17 -21.37 -8.38 -24.61
CA LEU A 17 -21.60 -7.80 -25.93
C LEU A 17 -22.80 -8.45 -26.63
N LEU A 18 -22.90 -9.78 -26.60
CA LEU A 18 -24.04 -10.51 -27.17
C LEU A 18 -25.35 -10.14 -26.46
N ALA A 19 -25.36 -10.07 -25.14
CA ALA A 19 -26.55 -9.67 -24.38
C ALA A 19 -26.97 -8.24 -24.72
N ASN A 20 -26.02 -7.30 -24.84
CA ASN A 20 -26.34 -5.93 -25.22
C ASN A 20 -26.81 -5.83 -26.66
N GLN A 21 -26.30 -6.67 -27.59
CA GLN A 21 -26.81 -6.70 -28.95
C GLN A 21 -28.27 -7.08 -28.98
N VAL A 22 -28.68 -8.13 -28.26
CA VAL A 22 -30.09 -8.54 -28.12
C VAL A 22 -30.96 -7.43 -27.49
N ILE A 23 -30.42 -6.66 -26.56
CA ILE A 23 -31.11 -5.49 -25.99
C ILE A 23 -31.32 -4.40 -27.04
N TRP A 24 -30.30 -4.08 -27.85
CA TRP A 24 -30.37 -3.05 -28.88
C TRP A 24 -31.25 -3.44 -30.09
N ASP A 25 -31.38 -4.72 -30.33
CA ASP A 25 -32.29 -5.25 -31.37
C ASP A 25 -33.76 -5.13 -30.97
N ASP A 26 -34.05 -4.75 -29.71
CA ASP A 26 -35.40 -4.53 -29.14
C ASP A 26 -36.39 -5.64 -29.44
N LEU A 27 -35.96 -6.89 -29.24
CA LEU A 27 -36.73 -8.08 -29.54
C LEU A 27 -37.95 -8.20 -28.61
N PRO A 28 -39.10 -8.72 -29.11
CA PRO A 28 -40.26 -9.00 -28.29
C PRO A 28 -39.96 -10.07 -27.22
N VAL A 29 -40.55 -9.92 -26.05
CA VAL A 29 -40.48 -10.90 -24.96
C VAL A 29 -41.88 -11.38 -24.68
N SER A 30 -42.16 -12.65 -24.94
CA SER A 30 -43.47 -13.27 -24.77
C SER A 30 -43.43 -14.37 -23.70
N VAL A 31 -44.57 -14.53 -23.01
CA VAL A 31 -44.73 -15.59 -22.03
C VAL A 31 -45.91 -16.48 -22.48
N SER A 32 -45.61 -17.76 -22.71
CA SER A 32 -46.61 -18.78 -23.08
C SER A 32 -46.82 -19.75 -21.93
N TYR A 33 -48.07 -20.17 -21.72
CA TYR A 33 -48.43 -21.07 -20.65
C TYR A 33 -48.89 -22.41 -21.23
N PHE A 34 -48.44 -23.52 -20.64
CA PHE A 34 -48.73 -24.88 -21.05
C PHE A 34 -49.20 -25.70 -19.88
N ASP A 35 -50.20 -26.50 -20.10
CA ASP A 35 -50.75 -27.41 -19.08
C ASP A 35 -49.89 -28.66 -18.90
N THR A 36 -49.24 -29.11 -19.99
CA THR A 36 -48.41 -30.33 -20.00
C THR A 36 -46.99 -30.06 -20.49
N ARG A 37 -46.10 -30.97 -20.14
CA ARG A 37 -44.71 -30.95 -20.56
C ARG A 37 -44.55 -31.19 -22.07
N GLU A 38 -45.35 -32.12 -22.61
CA GLU A 38 -45.32 -32.48 -24.02
C GLU A 38 -45.63 -31.28 -24.92
N GLU A 39 -46.55 -30.43 -24.53
CA GLU A 39 -46.88 -29.20 -25.25
C GLU A 39 -45.75 -28.19 -25.19
N ALA A 40 -45.14 -27.96 -24.00
CA ALA A 40 -44.07 -27.02 -23.81
C ALA A 40 -42.78 -27.45 -24.53
N GLU A 41 -42.48 -28.73 -24.61
CA GLU A 41 -41.30 -29.30 -25.30
C GLU A 41 -41.33 -29.15 -26.84
N GLN A 42 -42.44 -28.70 -27.42
CA GLN A 42 -42.50 -28.34 -28.82
C GLN A 42 -41.73 -27.03 -29.16
N LEU A 43 -41.43 -26.22 -28.14
CA LEU A 43 -40.64 -25.01 -28.28
C LEU A 43 -39.15 -25.34 -28.25
N PRO A 44 -38.27 -24.50 -28.88
CA PRO A 44 -36.82 -24.68 -28.89
C PRO A 44 -36.19 -24.32 -27.55
N LEU A 45 -36.46 -25.09 -26.52
CA LEU A 45 -36.05 -24.86 -25.17
C LEU A 45 -34.52 -24.95 -25.01
N ARG A 46 -33.90 -23.94 -24.42
CA ARG A 46 -32.47 -23.95 -24.09
C ARG A 46 -32.11 -24.98 -23.00
N LYS A 47 -33.04 -25.33 -22.12
CA LYS A 47 -32.84 -26.29 -21.02
C LYS A 47 -34.02 -27.24 -20.94
N ALA A 48 -33.78 -28.49 -20.51
CA ALA A 48 -34.82 -29.42 -20.16
C ALA A 48 -35.74 -28.87 -19.02
N LEU A 49 -37.01 -29.20 -19.13
CA LEU A 49 -37.99 -28.79 -18.13
C LEU A 49 -37.81 -29.55 -16.81
N ALA A 50 -37.95 -28.85 -15.69
CA ALA A 50 -37.87 -29.42 -14.36
C ALA A 50 -39.24 -29.81 -13.78
N PHE A 51 -40.35 -29.43 -14.45
CA PHE A 51 -41.74 -29.63 -14.01
C PHE A 51 -42.58 -30.23 -15.14
N ASP A 52 -43.60 -30.92 -14.78
CA ASP A 52 -44.45 -31.66 -15.75
C ASP A 52 -45.78 -30.96 -16.00
N GLU A 53 -46.20 -30.04 -15.15
CA GLU A 53 -47.48 -29.33 -15.19
C GLU A 53 -47.32 -27.82 -14.89
N ALA A 54 -48.27 -27.02 -15.34
CA ALA A 54 -48.39 -25.57 -15.10
C ALA A 54 -47.08 -24.81 -15.51
N ILE A 55 -46.63 -25.04 -16.71
CA ILE A 55 -45.33 -24.56 -17.22
C ILE A 55 -45.51 -23.21 -17.87
N SER A 56 -44.71 -22.21 -17.48
CA SER A 56 -44.57 -20.94 -18.19
C SER A 56 -43.22 -20.86 -18.89
N ILE A 57 -43.27 -20.57 -20.19
CA ILE A 57 -42.06 -20.42 -21.06
C ILE A 57 -41.96 -18.97 -21.48
N VAL A 58 -40.76 -18.43 -21.31
CA VAL A 58 -40.40 -17.09 -21.80
C VAL A 58 -39.57 -17.25 -23.08
N THR A 59 -40.00 -16.58 -24.12
CA THR A 59 -39.32 -16.53 -25.42
C THR A 59 -38.84 -15.10 -25.68
N ILE A 60 -37.57 -14.93 -26.04
CA ILE A 60 -36.98 -13.67 -26.51
C ILE A 60 -36.80 -13.77 -28.01
N GLY A 61 -37.60 -13.02 -28.76
CA GLY A 61 -37.70 -13.09 -30.21
C GLY A 61 -39.10 -13.44 -30.64
N GLU A 62 -39.29 -13.62 -31.95
CA GLU A 62 -40.58 -14.02 -32.50
C GLU A 62 -40.92 -15.48 -32.14
N LEU A 63 -42.16 -15.73 -31.74
CA LEU A 63 -42.63 -17.08 -31.38
C LEU A 63 -42.51 -18.09 -32.53
N SER A 64 -42.53 -17.59 -33.76
CA SER A 64 -42.39 -18.42 -34.98
C SER A 64 -40.94 -18.68 -35.36
N ASP A 65 -39.98 -18.06 -34.67
CA ASP A 65 -38.55 -18.26 -34.95
C ASP A 65 -38.10 -19.64 -34.43
N PRO A 66 -37.57 -20.51 -35.28
CA PRO A 66 -37.04 -21.82 -34.84
C PRO A 66 -35.78 -21.68 -33.97
N ALA A 67 -35.12 -20.51 -33.96
CA ALA A 67 -33.92 -20.21 -33.16
C ALA A 67 -34.01 -18.82 -32.51
N PRO A 68 -34.93 -18.61 -31.55
CA PRO A 68 -35.06 -17.33 -30.83
C PRO A 68 -33.80 -17.06 -30.02
N ALA A 69 -33.61 -15.80 -29.62
CA ALA A 69 -32.46 -15.39 -28.83
C ALA A 69 -32.37 -16.14 -27.48
N ASP A 70 -33.52 -16.44 -26.86
CA ASP A 70 -33.64 -17.40 -25.75
C ASP A 70 -35.06 -17.97 -25.65
N CYS A 71 -35.17 -19.20 -25.16
CA CYS A 71 -36.43 -19.86 -24.87
C CYS A 71 -36.24 -20.75 -23.62
N VAL A 72 -36.87 -20.37 -22.49
CA VAL A 72 -36.60 -21.03 -21.22
C VAL A 72 -37.83 -20.97 -20.27
N ALA A 73 -38.01 -21.99 -19.44
CA ALA A 73 -39.03 -21.99 -18.38
C ALA A 73 -38.66 -20.93 -17.31
N CYS A 74 -39.60 -20.02 -17.04
CA CYS A 74 -39.46 -18.98 -16.02
C CYS A 74 -40.77 -18.52 -15.51
N CYS A 75 -40.91 -18.31 -14.17
CA CYS A 75 -42.08 -17.76 -13.52
C CYS A 75 -41.92 -16.34 -12.99
N GLY A 76 -40.88 -15.65 -13.40
CA GLY A 76 -40.62 -14.24 -13.03
C GLY A 76 -41.46 -13.25 -13.85
N THR A 77 -41.30 -11.98 -13.54
CA THR A 77 -41.82 -10.85 -14.33
C THR A 77 -40.82 -10.45 -15.40
N HIS A 78 -41.32 -10.14 -16.59
CA HIS A 78 -40.48 -9.81 -17.74
C HIS A 78 -40.90 -8.49 -18.39
N PRO A 79 -39.98 -7.74 -19.00
CA PRO A 79 -40.33 -6.57 -19.82
C PRO A 79 -41.05 -7.04 -21.11
N ALA A 80 -41.73 -6.14 -21.79
CA ALA A 80 -42.41 -6.45 -23.04
C ALA A 80 -41.41 -6.60 -24.22
N THR A 81 -40.27 -5.88 -24.17
CA THR A 81 -39.18 -5.98 -25.14
C THR A 81 -37.84 -5.91 -24.45
N THR A 82 -36.80 -6.44 -25.11
CA THR A 82 -35.44 -6.43 -24.58
C THR A 82 -34.86 -5.02 -24.44
N GLY A 83 -35.28 -4.08 -25.32
CA GLY A 83 -34.84 -2.69 -25.27
C GLY A 83 -35.20 -1.98 -23.97
N GLN A 84 -36.27 -2.39 -23.28
CA GLN A 84 -36.65 -1.84 -21.97
C GLN A 84 -35.60 -2.08 -20.88
N ILE A 85 -34.67 -3.03 -21.05
CA ILE A 85 -33.57 -3.28 -20.13
C ILE A 85 -32.52 -2.17 -20.22
N GLY A 86 -32.32 -1.58 -21.40
CA GLY A 86 -31.37 -0.51 -21.71
C GLY A 86 -29.96 -1.00 -21.94
N LEU A 87 -29.27 -1.47 -20.94
CA LEU A 87 -27.93 -2.08 -21.05
C LEU A 87 -27.64 -3.07 -19.91
N ILE A 88 -26.71 -3.97 -20.14
CA ILE A 88 -26.14 -4.85 -19.12
C ILE A 88 -24.63 -4.58 -19.05
N LYS A 89 -24.07 -4.50 -17.85
CA LYS A 89 -22.63 -4.38 -17.62
C LYS A 89 -22.16 -5.46 -16.64
N ILE A 90 -21.23 -6.30 -17.09
CA ILE A 90 -20.53 -7.27 -16.23
C ILE A 90 -19.29 -6.58 -15.67
N TYR A 91 -19.14 -6.56 -14.35
CA TYR A 91 -18.01 -5.89 -13.69
C TYR A 91 -17.13 -6.84 -12.88
N LYS A 92 -17.60 -8.07 -12.57
CA LYS A 92 -16.80 -9.06 -11.85
C LYS A 92 -17.18 -10.48 -12.24
N VAL A 93 -16.16 -11.32 -12.38
CA VAL A 93 -16.28 -12.76 -12.53
C VAL A 93 -15.39 -13.40 -11.47
N GLU A 94 -15.93 -14.34 -10.70
CA GLU A 94 -15.16 -15.05 -9.68
C GLU A 94 -15.53 -16.53 -9.63
N LYS A 95 -14.57 -17.36 -9.23
CA LYS A 95 -14.84 -18.77 -8.93
C LYS A 95 -15.66 -18.88 -7.64
N TYR A 96 -16.72 -19.66 -7.68
CA TYR A 96 -17.57 -19.93 -6.51
C TYR A 96 -17.84 -21.44 -6.42
N LYS A 97 -17.13 -22.13 -5.54
CA LYS A 97 -17.12 -23.61 -5.46
C LYS A 97 -16.72 -24.20 -6.82
N ASP A 98 -17.57 -25.07 -7.39
CA ASP A 98 -17.37 -25.68 -8.72
C ASP A 98 -18.07 -24.89 -9.84
N MET A 99 -18.53 -23.68 -9.58
CA MET A 99 -19.25 -22.81 -10.50
C MET A 99 -18.52 -21.47 -10.67
N THR A 100 -18.96 -20.70 -11.65
CA THR A 100 -18.56 -19.32 -11.84
C THR A 100 -19.70 -18.39 -11.45
N ARG A 101 -19.39 -17.38 -10.63
CA ARG A 101 -20.32 -16.30 -10.28
C ARG A 101 -19.98 -15.08 -11.12
N ILE A 102 -20.98 -14.56 -11.81
CA ILE A 102 -20.89 -13.34 -12.62
C ILE A 102 -21.71 -12.26 -11.93
N TYR A 103 -21.10 -11.12 -11.70
CA TYR A 103 -21.74 -9.93 -11.15
C TYR A 103 -21.99 -8.95 -12.28
N CYS A 104 -23.23 -8.55 -12.44
CA CYS A 104 -23.63 -7.59 -13.46
C CYS A 104 -24.72 -6.64 -12.90
N ASP A 105 -24.78 -5.47 -13.49
CA ASP A 105 -25.89 -4.53 -13.31
C ASP A 105 -26.55 -4.27 -14.66
N ALA A 106 -27.84 -3.87 -14.61
CA ALA A 106 -28.62 -3.56 -15.81
C ALA A 106 -29.31 -2.19 -15.68
N GLY A 107 -29.67 -1.60 -16.81
CA GLY A 107 -30.45 -0.38 -16.93
C GLY A 107 -29.85 0.80 -16.19
N ARG A 108 -30.68 1.53 -15.43
CA ARG A 108 -30.27 2.74 -14.70
C ARG A 108 -29.12 2.50 -13.72
N LYS A 109 -29.06 1.31 -13.11
CA LYS A 109 -28.00 1.00 -12.16
C LYS A 109 -26.65 0.88 -12.85
N ALA A 110 -26.60 0.22 -14.01
CA ALA A 110 -25.39 0.10 -14.83
C ALA A 110 -24.92 1.47 -15.36
N LEU A 111 -25.86 2.34 -15.78
CA LEU A 111 -25.55 3.69 -16.22
C LEU A 111 -25.00 4.56 -15.08
N ALA A 112 -25.62 4.50 -13.89
CA ALA A 112 -25.16 5.26 -12.73
C ALA A 112 -23.74 4.84 -12.30
N ASP A 113 -23.45 3.52 -12.28
CA ASP A 113 -22.11 2.99 -12.00
C ASP A 113 -21.08 3.47 -13.05
N TYR A 114 -21.46 3.48 -14.34
CA TYR A 114 -20.60 4.00 -15.38
C TYR A 114 -20.30 5.49 -15.20
N GLN A 115 -21.32 6.31 -14.93
CA GLN A 115 -21.15 7.74 -14.68
C GLN A 115 -20.21 8.01 -13.51
N GLN A 116 -20.43 7.32 -12.39
CA GLN A 116 -19.56 7.45 -11.23
C GLN A 116 -18.09 7.12 -11.56
N LYS A 117 -17.84 6.05 -12.30
CA LYS A 117 -16.49 5.67 -12.72
C LYS A 117 -15.87 6.65 -13.70
N HIS A 118 -16.68 7.18 -14.62
CA HIS A 118 -16.27 8.23 -15.56
C HIS A 118 -15.84 9.50 -14.81
N ASP A 119 -16.66 9.96 -13.86
CA ASP A 119 -16.39 11.17 -13.07
C ASP A 119 -15.10 11.01 -12.24
N ILE A 120 -14.93 9.87 -11.59
CA ILE A 120 -13.72 9.55 -10.83
C ILE A 120 -12.48 9.57 -11.74
N LEU A 121 -12.55 8.90 -12.89
CA LEU A 121 -11.43 8.86 -13.83
C LEU A 121 -11.09 10.24 -14.37
N THR A 122 -12.09 11.03 -14.71
CA THR A 122 -11.93 12.41 -15.19
C THR A 122 -11.29 13.30 -14.10
N ASP A 123 -11.78 13.23 -12.86
CA ASP A 123 -11.20 13.99 -11.74
C ASP A 123 -9.73 13.62 -11.51
N VAL A 124 -9.41 12.34 -11.51
CA VAL A 124 -8.03 11.87 -11.34
C VAL A 124 -7.15 12.32 -12.51
N ALA A 125 -7.59 12.16 -13.76
CA ALA A 125 -6.85 12.58 -14.94
C ALA A 125 -6.57 14.10 -14.93
N ASN A 126 -7.55 14.92 -14.53
CA ASN A 126 -7.40 16.36 -14.40
C ASN A 126 -6.31 16.77 -13.40
N ARG A 127 -6.14 16.04 -12.27
CA ARG A 127 -5.06 16.28 -11.31
C ARG A 127 -3.66 16.10 -11.92
N TYR A 128 -3.56 15.31 -12.98
CA TYR A 128 -2.33 15.08 -13.73
C TYR A 128 -2.26 15.92 -15.03
N SER A 129 -3.19 16.86 -15.22
CA SER A 129 -3.30 17.66 -16.45
C SER A 129 -3.31 16.81 -17.71
N SER A 130 -4.19 15.80 -17.73
CA SER A 130 -4.29 14.76 -18.76
C SER A 130 -5.73 14.45 -19.12
N SER A 131 -5.98 13.93 -20.31
CA SER A 131 -7.24 13.26 -20.61
C SER A 131 -7.31 11.88 -19.94
N PRO A 132 -8.50 11.28 -19.76
CA PRO A 132 -8.66 9.92 -19.28
C PRO A 132 -7.85 8.88 -20.08
N GLU A 133 -7.74 9.06 -21.39
CA GLU A 133 -7.04 8.16 -22.30
C GLU A 133 -5.51 8.23 -22.14
N GLU A 134 -4.98 9.44 -21.91
CA GLU A 134 -3.56 9.70 -21.74
C GLU A 134 -3.07 9.47 -20.30
N PHE A 135 -4.00 9.40 -19.35
CA PHE A 135 -3.68 9.31 -17.92
C PHE A 135 -2.75 8.14 -17.56
N PRO A 136 -2.91 6.91 -18.09
CA PRO A 136 -2.00 5.81 -17.76
C PRO A 136 -0.55 6.12 -18.11
N GLU A 137 -0.29 6.76 -19.24
CA GLU A 137 1.06 7.15 -19.65
C GLU A 137 1.62 8.29 -18.80
N LYS A 138 0.80 9.27 -18.45
CA LYS A 138 1.19 10.34 -17.52
C LYS A 138 1.56 9.80 -16.15
N LEU A 139 0.79 8.84 -15.64
CA LEU A 139 1.07 8.19 -14.37
C LEU A 139 2.40 7.43 -14.41
N ARG A 140 2.67 6.66 -15.46
CA ARG A 140 3.93 5.96 -15.67
C ARG A 140 5.13 6.90 -15.64
N ILE A 141 5.05 8.00 -16.38
CA ILE A 141 6.10 9.03 -16.40
C ILE A 141 6.32 9.64 -15.00
N GLN A 142 5.23 9.89 -14.27
CA GLN A 142 5.31 10.44 -12.91
C GLN A 142 5.95 9.45 -11.92
N GLU A 143 5.63 8.18 -12.04
CA GLU A 143 6.23 7.12 -11.23
C GLU A 143 7.74 7.00 -11.50
N GLU A 144 8.16 7.03 -12.76
CA GLU A 144 9.58 7.03 -13.15
C GLU A 144 10.33 8.24 -12.59
N LYS A 145 9.77 9.45 -12.71
CA LYS A 145 10.35 10.65 -12.11
C LYS A 145 10.46 10.54 -10.59
N THR A 146 9.44 10.02 -9.95
CA THR A 146 9.45 9.83 -8.50
C THR A 146 10.50 8.81 -8.07
N ALA A 147 10.67 7.72 -8.81
CA ALA A 147 11.71 6.74 -8.56
C ALA A 147 13.11 7.33 -8.75
N ALA A 148 13.32 8.12 -9.81
CA ALA A 148 14.59 8.81 -10.06
C ALA A 148 14.94 9.77 -8.92
N ILE A 149 13.99 10.61 -8.48
CA ILE A 149 14.19 11.54 -7.36
C ILE A 149 14.51 10.80 -6.06
N ARG A 150 13.83 9.68 -5.77
CA ARG A 150 14.09 8.86 -4.58
C ARG A 150 15.50 8.28 -4.62
N ASN A 151 15.95 7.80 -5.76
CA ASN A 151 17.32 7.28 -5.94
C ASN A 151 18.37 8.38 -5.76
N GLU A 152 18.16 9.55 -6.36
CA GLU A 152 19.04 10.70 -6.20
C GLU A 152 19.12 11.14 -4.73
N LEU A 153 17.98 11.25 -4.05
CA LEU A 153 17.93 11.57 -2.62
C LEU A 153 18.67 10.52 -1.78
N HIS A 154 18.55 9.23 -2.13
CA HIS A 154 19.27 8.16 -1.44
C HIS A 154 20.79 8.31 -1.60
N HIS A 155 21.27 8.59 -2.82
CA HIS A 155 22.71 8.82 -3.08
C HIS A 155 23.23 10.06 -2.36
N LEU A 156 22.47 11.18 -2.41
CA LEU A 156 22.84 12.40 -1.70
C LEU A 156 22.90 12.18 -0.17
N LYS A 157 21.93 11.48 0.40
CA LYS A 157 21.95 11.13 1.82
C LYS A 157 23.17 10.29 2.18
N LYS A 158 23.49 9.29 1.34
CA LYS A 158 24.68 8.44 1.58
C LYS A 158 25.96 9.27 1.58
N ALA A 159 26.16 10.11 0.56
CA ALA A 159 27.31 10.99 0.48
C ALA A 159 27.39 11.98 1.67
N TYR A 160 26.23 12.50 2.12
CA TYR A 160 26.15 13.36 3.29
C TYR A 160 26.54 12.63 4.58
N ILE A 161 26.04 11.39 4.78
CA ILE A 161 26.43 10.55 5.92
C ILE A 161 27.93 10.26 5.91
N GLU A 162 28.51 9.95 4.75
CA GLU A 162 29.96 9.74 4.61
C GLU A 162 30.75 10.98 5.01
N ALA A 163 30.37 12.16 4.50
CA ALA A 163 31.03 13.43 4.83
C ALA A 163 30.88 13.81 6.33
N GLU A 164 29.72 13.57 6.93
CA GLU A 164 29.52 13.81 8.37
C GLU A 164 30.28 12.78 9.23
N SER A 165 30.44 11.52 8.74
CA SER A 165 31.26 10.51 9.42
C SER A 165 32.74 10.89 9.42
N GLU A 166 33.28 11.42 8.30
CA GLU A 166 34.64 11.91 8.22
C GLU A 166 34.92 13.05 9.24
N LYS A 167 34.00 14.02 9.32
CA LYS A 167 34.10 15.11 10.30
C LYS A 167 34.05 14.59 11.76
N LEU A 168 33.18 13.60 12.02
CA LEU A 168 33.11 12.98 13.34
C LEU A 168 34.41 12.25 13.68
N ASP A 169 35.03 11.54 12.70
CA ASP A 169 36.33 10.88 12.89
C ASP A 169 37.42 11.88 13.21
N GLU A 170 37.44 13.05 12.56
CA GLU A 170 38.39 14.15 12.87
C GLU A 170 38.21 14.65 14.31
N VAL A 171 36.97 14.85 14.77
CA VAL A 171 36.67 15.26 16.16
C VAL A 171 37.17 14.21 17.13
N LEU A 172 36.88 12.93 16.86
CA LEU A 172 37.32 11.81 17.71
C LEU A 172 38.85 11.68 17.76
N ALA A 173 39.57 11.87 16.64
CA ALA A 173 41.02 11.83 16.58
C ALA A 173 41.63 12.96 17.39
N ALA A 174 41.13 14.20 17.25
CA ALA A 174 41.64 15.36 17.99
C ALA A 174 41.49 15.20 19.52
N MET A 175 40.42 14.52 19.96
CA MET A 175 40.20 14.21 21.39
C MET A 175 41.14 13.08 21.86
N GLY A 176 41.39 12.06 21.02
CA GLY A 176 42.30 10.96 21.33
C GLY A 176 43.71 11.46 21.64
N ASP A 177 44.19 12.43 20.86
CA ASP A 177 45.48 13.07 21.07
C ASP A 177 45.53 13.89 22.39
N ALA A 178 44.45 14.58 22.75
CA ALA A 178 44.36 15.35 23.99
C ALA A 178 44.32 14.45 25.24
N VAL A 179 43.64 13.32 25.18
CA VAL A 179 43.57 12.35 26.32
C VAL A 179 44.82 11.53 26.48
N ALA A 180 45.57 11.27 25.38
CA ALA A 180 46.85 10.55 25.40
C ALA A 180 47.94 11.35 26.16
N VAL A 181 47.78 12.65 26.29
CA VAL A 181 48.73 13.55 27.01
C VAL A 181 48.49 13.52 28.53
N GLU A 182 47.27 13.19 29.00
CA GLU A 182 46.95 13.04 30.40
C GLU A 182 46.88 11.53 30.77
N ASN A 183 48.03 10.92 31.07
CA ASN A 183 48.15 9.57 31.63
C ASN A 183 47.60 9.52 33.09
N ASN A 184 46.31 9.79 33.28
CA ASN A 184 45.66 9.66 34.57
C ASN A 184 44.81 8.36 34.56
N PRO A 185 45.11 7.36 35.42
CA PRO A 185 44.36 6.12 35.54
C PRO A 185 42.90 6.29 36.01
N ASP A 186 42.53 7.49 36.52
CA ASP A 186 41.16 7.87 36.88
C ASP A 186 40.42 8.61 35.74
N SER A 187 40.94 8.56 34.52
CA SER A 187 40.33 9.21 33.34
C SER A 187 38.95 8.61 33.06
N LYS A 188 37.96 9.41 33.31
CA LYS A 188 36.53 9.12 33.14
C LYS A 188 36.14 9.16 31.67
N THR A 189 35.08 8.47 31.31
CA THR A 189 34.60 8.37 29.91
C THR A 189 34.11 9.74 29.41
N PRO A 190 34.78 10.37 28.42
CA PRO A 190 34.31 11.63 27.86
C PRO A 190 33.00 11.46 27.11
N VAL A 191 32.10 12.45 27.26
CA VAL A 191 30.82 12.50 26.53
C VAL A 191 30.97 13.49 25.37
N ILE A 192 30.73 13.03 24.14
CA ILE A 192 30.77 13.87 22.94
C ILE A 192 29.36 14.10 22.44
N LEU A 193 28.91 15.34 22.46
CA LEU A 193 27.66 15.78 21.83
C LEU A 193 27.93 16.24 20.40
N TYR A 194 27.44 15.49 19.40
CA TYR A 194 27.63 15.81 17.98
C TYR A 194 26.29 16.08 17.29
N PRO A 195 26.03 17.33 16.81
CA PRO A 195 24.75 17.68 16.19
C PRO A 195 24.70 17.21 14.74
N LEU A 196 23.52 16.65 14.35
CA LEU A 196 23.19 16.19 13.00
C LEU A 196 21.95 16.94 12.49
N GLU A 197 22.14 18.07 11.81
CA GLU A 197 21.04 18.97 11.45
C GLU A 197 20.10 18.44 10.37
N HIS A 198 20.60 17.60 9.46
CA HIS A 198 19.89 17.18 8.25
C HIS A 198 19.63 15.66 8.16
N LEU A 199 20.01 14.91 9.18
CA LEU A 199 19.80 13.48 9.27
C LEU A 199 18.62 13.12 10.16
N SER A 200 17.99 11.98 9.86
CA SER A 200 16.98 11.38 10.73
C SER A 200 17.65 10.50 11.80
N MET A 201 16.87 10.09 12.80
CA MET A 201 17.34 9.17 13.83
C MET A 201 17.87 7.84 13.24
N ASP A 202 17.25 7.33 12.18
CA ASP A 202 17.69 6.10 11.50
C ASP A 202 18.99 6.31 10.69
N ASP A 203 19.15 7.49 10.07
CA ASP A 203 20.38 7.88 9.40
C ASP A 203 21.52 8.04 10.44
N ALA A 204 21.26 8.71 11.56
CA ALA A 204 22.21 8.84 12.68
C ALA A 204 22.62 7.49 13.27
N PHE A 205 21.67 6.58 13.43
CA PHE A 205 21.94 5.22 13.86
C PHE A 205 22.81 4.44 12.86
N THR A 206 22.59 4.65 11.57
CA THR A 206 23.40 4.04 10.51
C THR A 206 24.83 4.57 10.53
N MET A 207 25.00 5.89 10.68
CA MET A 207 26.29 6.56 10.85
C MET A 207 27.03 6.06 12.11
N ALA A 208 26.29 5.77 13.19
CA ALA A 208 26.84 5.33 14.45
C ALA A 208 27.36 3.88 14.46
N LYS A 209 26.90 3.03 13.53
CA LYS A 209 27.24 1.58 13.50
C LYS A 209 28.74 1.27 13.59
N PRO A 210 29.66 1.99 12.90
CA PRO A 210 31.11 1.73 12.99
C PRO A 210 31.69 1.94 14.40
N TYR A 211 31.01 2.68 15.25
CA TYR A 211 31.49 3.04 16.59
C TYR A 211 30.91 2.13 17.69
N MET A 212 29.98 1.27 17.37
CA MET A 212 29.32 0.36 18.31
C MET A 212 30.21 -0.84 18.65
N GLY A 213 30.50 -1.03 19.93
CA GLY A 213 31.21 -2.21 20.41
C GLY A 213 32.67 -2.34 19.96
N GLN A 214 33.25 -1.29 19.39
CA GLN A 214 34.66 -1.31 18.97
C GLN A 214 35.59 -0.78 20.07
N VAL A 215 36.19 -1.68 20.80
CA VAL A 215 37.28 -1.33 21.75
C VAL A 215 38.59 -1.21 20.95
N ARG A 216 39.08 0.01 20.80
CA ARG A 216 40.39 0.29 20.19
C ARG A 216 41.43 0.37 21.31
N ALA A 217 42.36 -0.59 21.37
CA ALA A 217 43.36 -0.63 22.41
C ALA A 217 44.20 0.69 22.42
N GLY A 218 44.28 1.30 23.59
CA GLY A 218 45.13 2.50 23.81
C GLY A 218 44.48 3.84 23.43
N GLN A 219 43.18 3.88 23.10
CA GLN A 219 42.43 5.12 22.85
C GLN A 219 41.36 5.36 23.91
N ALA A 220 41.00 6.62 24.14
CA ALA A 220 39.86 6.98 24.94
C ALA A 220 38.58 6.47 24.26
N HIS A 221 37.68 5.95 25.07
CA HIS A 221 36.41 5.37 24.62
C HIS A 221 35.25 6.34 24.97
N PRO A 222 34.97 7.37 24.16
CA PRO A 222 33.94 8.32 24.48
C PRO A 222 32.54 7.73 24.37
N LEU A 223 31.63 8.18 25.21
CA LEU A 223 30.20 8.04 24.96
C LEU A 223 29.83 9.07 23.90
N LEU A 224 29.46 8.58 22.70
CA LEU A 224 29.03 9.42 21.60
C LEU A 224 27.53 9.65 21.65
N LEU A 225 27.09 10.91 21.68
CA LEU A 225 25.71 11.33 21.66
C LEU A 225 25.45 12.11 20.36
N LEU A 226 24.90 11.42 19.35
CA LEU A 226 24.47 12.02 18.09
C LEU A 226 23.12 12.68 18.27
N TYR A 227 23.07 13.99 18.18
CA TYR A 227 21.87 14.78 18.45
C TYR A 227 21.22 15.25 17.14
N ILE A 228 19.90 15.08 17.04
CA ILE A 228 19.07 15.47 15.88
C ILE A 228 18.13 16.61 16.29
N PRO A 229 18.48 17.90 16.06
CA PRO A 229 17.72 19.06 16.54
C PRO A 229 16.28 19.05 16.08
N LYS A 230 16.01 18.82 14.79
CA LYS A 230 14.67 18.83 14.18
C LYS A 230 13.73 17.77 14.74
N GLN A 231 14.24 16.71 15.35
CA GLN A 231 13.46 15.61 15.92
C GLN A 231 13.53 15.59 17.44
N THR A 232 14.19 16.58 18.07
CA THR A 232 14.44 16.62 19.52
C THR A 232 14.86 15.26 20.09
N SER A 233 15.76 14.58 19.38
CA SER A 233 16.12 13.20 19.66
C SER A 233 17.62 13.00 19.60
N CYS A 234 18.09 11.92 20.21
CA CYS A 234 19.50 11.54 20.13
C CYS A 234 19.69 10.02 20.04
N VAL A 235 20.85 9.65 19.53
CA VAL A 235 21.38 8.28 19.51
C VAL A 235 22.63 8.26 20.38
N LEU A 236 22.64 7.44 21.42
CA LEU A 236 23.81 7.16 22.24
C LEU A 236 24.54 5.95 21.69
N VAL A 237 25.86 6.04 21.64
CA VAL A 237 26.71 4.93 21.19
C VAL A 237 27.95 4.84 22.07
N SER A 238 28.30 3.63 22.47
CA SER A 238 29.52 3.31 23.19
C SER A 238 30.20 2.07 22.63
N ASP A 239 31.43 1.84 23.05
CA ASP A 239 32.20 0.61 22.78
C ASP A 239 31.75 -0.58 23.64
N GLY A 240 30.79 -0.40 24.55
CA GLY A 240 30.31 -1.39 25.51
C GLY A 240 30.85 -1.24 26.93
N THR A 241 31.78 -0.31 27.16
CA THR A 241 32.27 0.03 28.52
C THR A 241 31.18 0.75 29.31
N VAL A 242 30.32 1.51 28.64
CA VAL A 242 29.18 2.21 29.19
C VAL A 242 27.88 1.64 28.62
N HIS A 243 26.95 1.23 29.49
CA HIS A 243 25.68 0.64 29.10
C HIS A 243 24.65 1.69 28.66
N CYS A 244 24.61 2.01 27.37
CA CYS A 244 23.76 3.07 26.81
C CYS A 244 22.28 2.94 27.19
N GLY A 245 21.72 1.72 27.11
CA GLY A 245 20.31 1.48 27.42
C GLY A 245 19.94 1.74 28.88
N LYS A 246 20.87 1.50 29.83
CA LYS A 246 20.66 1.85 31.24
C LYS A 246 20.67 3.35 31.45
N LEU A 247 21.64 4.06 30.85
CA LEU A 247 21.72 5.53 30.94
C LEU A 247 20.43 6.20 30.48
N VAL A 248 19.89 5.75 29.32
CA VAL A 248 18.63 6.33 28.82
C VAL A 248 17.47 6.02 29.75
N LYS A 249 17.34 4.78 30.26
CA LYS A 249 16.24 4.40 31.17
C LYS A 249 16.29 5.17 32.51
N GLU A 250 17.47 5.42 33.01
CA GLU A 250 17.69 6.04 34.32
C GLU A 250 17.55 7.55 34.24
N TYR A 251 18.15 8.19 33.22
CA TYR A 251 18.31 9.64 33.19
C TYR A 251 17.39 10.38 32.22
N ALA A 252 16.91 9.76 31.12
CA ALA A 252 16.11 10.49 30.13
C ALA A 252 14.79 11.03 30.72
N SER A 253 14.16 10.30 31.65
CA SER A 253 12.90 10.70 32.27
C SER A 253 13.01 11.99 33.09
N PHE A 254 14.19 12.37 33.60
CA PHE A 254 14.41 13.61 34.33
C PHE A 254 14.21 14.85 33.43
N TYR A 255 14.37 14.70 32.14
CA TYR A 255 14.19 15.74 31.13
C TYR A 255 13.03 15.42 30.20
N GLN A 256 11.97 14.79 30.67
CA GLN A 256 10.78 14.43 29.90
C GLN A 256 11.07 13.56 28.65
N GLY A 257 12.23 12.90 28.65
CA GLY A 257 12.66 12.03 27.57
C GLY A 257 12.12 10.60 27.73
N LYS A 258 11.97 9.93 26.58
CA LYS A 258 11.62 8.50 26.48
C LYS A 258 12.57 7.81 25.53
N GLY A 259 12.96 6.59 25.88
CA GLY A 259 13.86 5.85 25.03
C GLY A 259 14.29 4.51 25.62
N GLY A 260 15.31 3.95 25.03
CA GLY A 260 15.90 2.68 25.46
C GLY A 260 16.88 2.14 24.42
N GLY A 261 17.51 1.04 24.75
CA GLY A 261 18.50 0.40 23.90
C GLY A 261 19.15 -0.76 24.61
N ASN A 262 20.33 -1.14 24.10
CA ASN A 262 21.18 -2.20 24.64
C ASN A 262 22.48 -1.61 25.25
N ASP A 263 23.48 -2.45 25.40
CA ASP A 263 24.74 -2.07 26.02
C ASP A 263 25.53 -1.04 25.20
N VAL A 264 25.57 -1.22 23.89
CA VAL A 264 26.40 -0.42 22.96
C VAL A 264 25.66 0.72 22.27
N SER A 265 24.33 0.71 22.30
CA SER A 265 23.52 1.77 21.66
C SER A 265 22.17 1.96 22.30
N ALA A 266 21.69 3.22 22.30
CA ALA A 266 20.35 3.57 22.75
C ALA A 266 19.81 4.76 21.95
N ARG A 267 18.49 4.90 21.94
CA ARG A 267 17.78 6.04 21.32
C ARG A 267 16.94 6.74 22.38
N ALA A 268 16.88 8.05 22.34
CA ALA A 268 16.02 8.83 23.20
C ALA A 268 15.37 9.97 22.43
N ILE A 269 14.12 10.29 22.78
CA ILE A 269 13.32 11.38 22.22
C ILE A 269 12.90 12.26 23.38
N PHE A 270 12.98 13.56 23.22
CA PHE A 270 12.69 14.57 24.23
C PHE A 270 11.61 15.54 23.73
N THR A 271 11.12 16.41 24.60
CA THR A 271 10.11 17.40 24.25
C THR A 271 10.72 18.68 23.66
N SER A 272 11.95 19.00 24.02
CA SER A 272 12.67 20.20 23.53
C SER A 272 14.15 19.92 23.26
N GLU A 273 14.76 20.81 22.49
CA GLU A 273 16.21 20.80 22.24
C GLU A 273 17.02 21.03 23.56
N GLU A 274 16.50 21.87 24.42
CA GLU A 274 17.13 22.16 25.73
C GLU A 274 17.19 20.91 26.60
N ASP A 275 16.12 20.09 26.61
CA ASP A 275 16.09 18.82 27.34
C ASP A 275 17.19 17.85 26.87
N VAL A 276 17.46 17.79 25.55
CA VAL A 276 18.55 16.97 25.05
C VAL A 276 19.91 17.45 25.51
N ARG A 277 20.14 18.76 25.49
CA ARG A 277 21.39 19.37 25.97
C ARG A 277 21.61 19.14 27.47
N LEU A 278 20.56 19.35 28.26
CA LEU A 278 20.61 19.08 29.69
C LEU A 278 20.85 17.62 30.03
N PHE A 279 20.26 16.71 29.24
CA PHE A 279 20.53 15.27 29.33
C PHE A 279 22.00 14.95 29.01
N ALA A 280 22.56 15.53 27.95
CA ALA A 280 23.97 15.35 27.59
C ALA A 280 24.90 15.87 28.66
N ASP A 281 24.62 17.06 29.23
CA ASP A 281 25.39 17.66 30.31
C ASP A 281 25.36 16.82 31.59
N LEU A 282 24.19 16.23 31.91
CA LEU A 282 24.05 15.31 33.04
C LEU A 282 24.93 14.07 32.85
N LEU A 283 24.89 13.46 31.65
CA LEU A 283 25.74 12.30 31.35
C LEU A 283 27.23 12.65 31.46
N GLY A 284 27.62 13.84 30.97
CA GLY A 284 28.99 14.34 31.10
C GLY A 284 29.42 14.45 32.57
N LYS A 285 28.57 14.93 33.45
CA LYS A 285 28.84 15.03 34.90
C LYS A 285 28.81 13.68 35.60
N HIS A 286 27.97 12.77 35.19
CA HIS A 286 27.81 11.46 35.82
C HIS A 286 28.98 10.50 35.48
N LEU A 287 29.48 10.62 34.29
CA LEU A 287 30.57 9.78 33.79
C LEU A 287 31.96 10.41 34.07
N GLN A 288 32.00 11.66 34.56
CA GLN A 288 33.14 12.33 35.13
C GLN A 288 33.31 12.01 36.64
#